data_a7ec3223c98b66f71e58e49bf580e436
#
_entry.id   a7ec3223c98b66f71e58e49bf580e436
#
_cell.length_a   1.000
_cell.length_b   1.000
_cell.length_c   1.000
_cell.angle_alpha   90.00
_cell.angle_beta   90.00
_cell.angle_gamma   90.00
#
_symmetry.space_group_name_H-M   'P 1'
#
loop_
_entity.id
_entity.type
_entity.pdbx_description
1 polymer ?
#
loop_
_entity_poly.entity_id
_entity_poly.type
_entity_poly.pdbx_seq_one_letter_code
_entity_poly.pdbx_strand_id
1 'polypeptide(L)'
;FRFYQPYTQMLDTSRGIEWAQWCVGGTTNIVLNCLDRHRGTPVWEQPFLVWEGEDPKNRKTLSYREFDAEVCRLAAALQSLGIGRGDRVGLYLPNLPETFVAFFAVLKIGAVLMPLFSGFGPQPIIARLNDGEAKAVLTVDGTWRRGTPGIMKSVLDEALAEVPSVQHVVVLRHLGEASPCPMTPGRDHDWASLVAGQTHDMPTAEMAADAPAVLLYTSGTTGKPKGCVWTHVGFLGSMVTRDMHICADFKPSDRFFFMSDMGWMVGAMCACIPSYFGGSLLVAEGTPDFPDTGRFWRLVQDHKVTYLGVAPTLIRSLMRYGDEEVERYDLSSLRITCSGGEAWTEAPWRWFFKHVCKERLPFLNIVGGTEVGGCNFTGTLHHPLRPGSFGARGLGAGVDIVDDSGQPVGAGQVGELVLRNPNIGFTKSLWRDDERYLDSYWRTLPGVWVHGDFAMRDADGLFYILGRSDDTIKVSGKRTGPSEIETLLTGTGKVSEAAVIGVPDEIKGSAIVCVCVPMPGVAADAALQAELSQAVVHGMGTSYRPRQVLLVSDLPKTRNMKIMRRVVRAVYRGDSPGDLSSLVNPEAVAELQGKLAR
;
A
#
# COMPACT_ATOMS: atom_id res chain seq x y z
N PHE A 1 -15.71 -7.98 17.72
CA PHE A 1 -14.33 -8.24 18.10
C PHE A 1 -14.31 -9.27 19.23
N ARG A 2 -13.46 -10.30 19.15
CA ARG A 2 -13.35 -11.36 20.17
C ARG A 2 -12.05 -11.21 20.95
N PHE A 3 -12.15 -11.46 22.26
CA PHE A 3 -11.02 -11.50 23.18
C PHE A 3 -11.00 -12.85 23.91
N TYR A 4 -9.82 -13.38 24.20
CA TYR A 4 -9.67 -14.49 25.16
C TYR A 4 -9.94 -13.96 26.57
N GLN A 5 -9.27 -12.84 26.94
CA GLN A 5 -9.53 -12.09 28.15
C GLN A 5 -9.99 -10.68 27.75
N PRO A 6 -11.19 -10.23 28.18
CA PRO A 6 -11.64 -8.87 27.96
C PRO A 6 -10.68 -7.84 28.58
N TYR A 7 -10.55 -6.68 27.91
CA TYR A 7 -9.77 -5.57 28.44
C TYR A 7 -10.46 -4.93 29.67
N THR A 8 -9.65 -4.36 30.56
CA THR A 8 -10.12 -3.64 31.75
C THR A 8 -10.29 -2.14 31.47
N GLN A 9 -9.54 -1.61 30.51
CA GLN A 9 -9.61 -0.21 30.08
C GLN A 9 -9.49 -0.12 28.56
N MET A 10 -10.41 0.62 27.92
CA MET A 10 -10.45 0.74 26.45
C MET A 10 -9.26 1.52 25.92
N LEU A 11 -8.91 2.62 26.58
CA LEU A 11 -7.85 3.55 26.18
C LEU A 11 -7.16 4.10 27.40
N ASP A 12 -5.82 4.05 27.39
CA ASP A 12 -4.96 4.71 28.35
C ASP A 12 -4.03 5.70 27.63
N THR A 13 -4.10 6.97 28.01
CA THR A 13 -3.25 8.07 27.52
C THR A 13 -2.41 8.71 28.63
N SER A 14 -2.26 8.03 29.76
CA SER A 14 -1.52 8.54 30.93
C SER A 14 -0.06 8.92 30.64
N ARG A 15 0.53 8.33 29.59
CA ARG A 15 1.90 8.60 29.12
C ARG A 15 1.97 9.59 27.96
N GLY A 16 0.85 10.24 27.60
CA GLY A 16 0.71 11.09 26.42
C GLY A 16 -0.06 10.39 25.30
N ILE A 17 -0.62 11.18 24.40
CA ILE A 17 -1.40 10.70 23.24
C ILE A 17 -0.52 9.88 22.27
N GLU A 18 0.75 10.23 22.15
CA GLU A 18 1.76 9.56 21.32
C GLU A 18 2.04 8.11 21.77
N TRP A 19 1.78 7.83 23.05
CA TRP A 19 1.97 6.51 23.67
C TRP A 19 0.66 5.85 24.08
N ALA A 20 -0.43 6.23 23.43
CA ALA A 20 -1.76 5.69 23.71
C ALA A 20 -1.77 4.16 23.64
N GLN A 21 -2.34 3.52 24.66
CA GLN A 21 -2.53 2.06 24.71
C GLN A 21 -4.02 1.74 24.59
N TRP A 22 -4.34 0.77 23.75
CA TRP A 22 -5.71 0.36 23.51
C TRP A 22 -6.00 -1.04 24.05
N CYS A 23 -7.21 -1.23 24.58
CA CYS A 23 -7.69 -2.52 25.12
C CYS A 23 -6.74 -3.06 26.18
N VAL A 24 -6.36 -2.21 27.16
CA VAL A 24 -5.39 -2.52 28.21
C VAL A 24 -5.83 -3.71 29.05
N GLY A 25 -4.94 -4.68 29.24
CA GLY A 25 -5.22 -5.93 29.96
C GLY A 25 -6.00 -6.96 29.15
N GLY A 26 -6.46 -6.61 27.95
CA GLY A 26 -7.13 -7.55 27.04
C GLY A 26 -6.15 -8.46 26.30
N THR A 27 -6.59 -9.67 25.98
CA THR A 27 -5.82 -10.60 25.14
C THR A 27 -6.65 -11.05 23.93
N THR A 28 -6.02 -11.06 22.76
CA THR A 28 -6.65 -11.43 21.49
C THR A 28 -5.61 -11.90 20.48
N ASN A 29 -6.06 -12.19 19.27
CA ASN A 29 -5.21 -12.43 18.10
C ASN A 29 -5.97 -12.08 16.83
N ILE A 30 -5.26 -11.60 15.79
CA ILE A 30 -5.87 -11.38 14.46
C ILE A 30 -6.51 -12.65 13.94
N VAL A 31 -5.86 -13.82 14.13
CA VAL A 31 -6.38 -15.12 13.67
C VAL A 31 -7.68 -15.52 14.38
N LEU A 32 -7.77 -15.27 15.70
CA LEU A 32 -9.01 -15.45 16.46
C LEU A 32 -10.19 -14.71 15.82
N ASN A 33 -9.91 -13.49 15.35
CA ASN A 33 -10.94 -12.60 14.81
C ASN A 33 -11.22 -12.81 13.31
N CYS A 34 -10.27 -13.35 12.56
CA CYS A 34 -10.41 -13.53 11.11
C CYS A 34 -10.78 -14.97 10.73
N LEU A 35 -10.31 -15.98 11.46
CA LEU A 35 -10.52 -17.39 11.12
C LEU A 35 -11.26 -18.16 12.22
N ASP A 36 -10.71 -18.23 13.43
CA ASP A 36 -11.25 -19.10 14.49
C ASP A 36 -12.70 -18.76 14.84
N ARG A 37 -13.10 -17.48 14.75
CA ARG A 37 -14.47 -17.04 15.01
C ARG A 37 -15.53 -17.70 14.12
N HIS A 38 -15.12 -18.20 12.97
CA HIS A 38 -16.03 -18.84 12.00
C HIS A 38 -16.16 -20.34 12.19
N ARG A 39 -15.31 -20.95 13.03
CA ARG A 39 -15.40 -22.38 13.35
C ARG A 39 -16.80 -22.70 13.94
N GLY A 40 -17.44 -23.74 13.40
CA GLY A 40 -18.78 -24.14 13.80
C GLY A 40 -19.92 -23.26 13.31
N THR A 41 -19.65 -22.30 12.41
CA THR A 41 -20.68 -21.49 11.73
C THR A 41 -20.83 -21.93 10.27
N PRO A 42 -21.92 -21.56 9.57
CA PRO A 42 -22.07 -21.84 8.14
C PRO A 42 -20.97 -21.25 7.25
N VAL A 43 -20.29 -20.18 7.70
CA VAL A 43 -19.16 -19.55 6.99
C VAL A 43 -17.99 -20.50 6.84
N TRP A 44 -17.83 -21.44 7.79
CA TRP A 44 -16.70 -22.37 7.83
C TRP A 44 -16.57 -23.23 6.56
N GLU A 45 -17.69 -23.57 5.96
CA GLU A 45 -17.73 -24.37 4.72
C GLU A 45 -17.78 -23.51 3.44
N GLN A 46 -17.82 -22.18 3.57
CA GLN A 46 -17.87 -21.27 2.42
C GLN A 46 -16.49 -21.04 1.80
N PRO A 47 -16.42 -20.75 0.50
CA PRO A 47 -15.17 -20.32 -0.13
C PRO A 47 -14.62 -19.05 0.54
N PHE A 48 -13.39 -19.12 1.05
CA PHE A 48 -12.66 -17.96 1.54
C PHE A 48 -11.72 -17.41 0.47
N LEU A 49 -10.80 -18.23 -0.01
CA LEU A 49 -9.77 -17.80 -0.95
C LEU A 49 -10.00 -18.45 -2.30
N VAL A 50 -10.13 -17.62 -3.33
CA VAL A 50 -10.18 -18.01 -4.74
C VAL A 50 -8.92 -17.48 -5.40
N TRP A 51 -8.15 -18.35 -6.04
CA TRP A 51 -6.92 -17.96 -6.70
C TRP A 51 -6.95 -18.33 -8.17
N GLU A 52 -6.40 -17.44 -9.00
CA GLU A 52 -6.12 -17.70 -10.41
C GLU A 52 -4.67 -17.36 -10.74
N GLY A 53 -3.94 -18.31 -11.29
CA GLY A 53 -2.58 -18.14 -11.78
C GLY A 53 -2.49 -17.19 -12.98
N GLU A 54 -1.26 -16.91 -13.42
CA GLU A 54 -1.07 -16.16 -14.67
C GLU A 54 -1.63 -16.93 -15.89
N ASP A 55 -1.52 -18.26 -15.93
CA ASP A 55 -2.32 -19.12 -16.78
C ASP A 55 -3.72 -19.29 -16.14
N PRO A 56 -4.81 -18.84 -16.82
CA PRO A 56 -6.18 -18.96 -16.31
C PRO A 56 -6.67 -20.39 -16.06
N LYS A 57 -5.96 -21.39 -16.55
CA LYS A 57 -6.27 -22.81 -16.28
C LYS A 57 -5.86 -23.21 -14.85
N ASN A 58 -4.93 -22.50 -14.26
CA ASN A 58 -4.46 -22.74 -12.91
C ASN A 58 -5.35 -22.00 -11.93
N ARG A 59 -6.28 -22.72 -11.31
CA ARG A 59 -7.24 -22.15 -10.35
C ARG A 59 -7.28 -23.00 -9.09
N LYS A 60 -7.42 -22.35 -7.94
CA LYS A 60 -7.58 -23.00 -6.64
C LYS A 60 -8.64 -22.26 -5.83
N THR A 61 -9.50 -23.01 -5.17
CA THR A 61 -10.47 -22.45 -4.22
C THR A 61 -10.32 -23.20 -2.90
N LEU A 62 -10.25 -22.46 -1.81
CA LEU A 62 -10.19 -22.99 -0.45
C LEU A 62 -11.36 -22.43 0.34
N SER A 63 -12.12 -23.32 0.99
CA SER A 63 -13.06 -22.93 2.04
C SER A 63 -12.32 -22.39 3.27
N TYR A 64 -13.03 -21.74 4.19
CA TYR A 64 -12.44 -21.34 5.48
C TYR A 64 -11.81 -22.52 6.20
N ARG A 65 -12.48 -23.68 6.22
CA ARG A 65 -11.97 -24.89 6.85
C ARG A 65 -10.69 -25.41 6.22
N GLU A 66 -10.65 -25.51 4.90
CA GLU A 66 -9.47 -25.97 4.19
C GLU A 66 -8.31 -25.01 4.35
N PHE A 67 -8.59 -23.72 4.28
CA PHE A 67 -7.61 -22.66 4.48
C PHE A 67 -7.02 -22.68 5.90
N ASP A 68 -7.86 -22.78 6.93
CA ASP A 68 -7.39 -22.86 8.32
C ASP A 68 -6.58 -24.13 8.59
N ALA A 69 -6.92 -25.24 7.94
CA ALA A 69 -6.14 -26.47 8.03
C ALA A 69 -4.69 -26.27 7.47
N GLU A 70 -4.54 -25.57 6.35
CA GLU A 70 -3.21 -25.23 5.82
C GLU A 70 -2.47 -24.26 6.75
N VAL A 71 -3.17 -23.25 7.30
CA VAL A 71 -2.61 -22.33 8.31
C VAL A 71 -2.10 -23.10 9.53
N CYS A 72 -2.86 -24.06 10.05
CA CYS A 72 -2.45 -24.88 11.19
C CYS A 72 -1.23 -25.73 10.88
N ARG A 73 -1.18 -26.39 9.70
CA ARG A 73 -0.01 -27.19 9.29
C ARG A 73 1.26 -26.36 9.24
N LEU A 74 1.19 -25.19 8.60
CA LEU A 74 2.37 -24.31 8.51
C LEU A 74 2.75 -23.74 9.88
N ALA A 75 1.77 -23.37 10.71
CA ALA A 75 2.01 -22.88 12.06
C ALA A 75 2.73 -23.93 12.93
N ALA A 76 2.28 -25.19 12.89
CA ALA A 76 2.93 -26.31 13.58
C ALA A 76 4.35 -26.56 13.04
N ALA A 77 4.53 -26.48 11.72
CA ALA A 77 5.82 -26.60 11.07
C ALA A 77 6.81 -25.52 11.54
N LEU A 78 6.37 -24.26 11.62
CA LEU A 78 7.19 -23.16 12.13
C LEU A 78 7.57 -23.37 13.60
N GLN A 79 6.65 -23.85 14.43
CA GLN A 79 6.97 -24.19 15.83
C GLN A 79 7.99 -25.32 15.95
N SER A 80 7.96 -26.32 15.04
CA SER A 80 8.95 -27.40 15.05
C SER A 80 10.38 -26.92 14.71
N LEU A 81 10.49 -25.77 14.03
CA LEU A 81 11.76 -25.06 13.80
C LEU A 81 12.15 -24.11 14.96
N GLY A 82 11.41 -24.14 16.08
CA GLY A 82 11.66 -23.27 17.23
C GLY A 82 11.26 -21.80 17.02
N ILE A 83 10.38 -21.53 16.05
CA ILE A 83 9.82 -20.20 15.83
C ILE A 83 8.56 -20.05 16.69
N GLY A 84 8.43 -18.94 17.40
CA GLY A 84 7.33 -18.74 18.32
C GLY A 84 7.06 -17.27 18.63
N ARG A 85 6.43 -17.05 19.78
CA ARG A 85 5.96 -15.74 20.24
C ARG A 85 7.07 -14.68 20.22
N GLY A 86 6.81 -13.58 19.50
CA GLY A 86 7.71 -12.44 19.38
C GLY A 86 8.88 -12.62 18.41
N ASP A 87 9.11 -13.80 17.84
CA ASP A 87 10.09 -13.97 16.76
C ASP A 87 9.60 -13.24 15.49
N ARG A 88 10.50 -12.63 14.74
CA ARG A 88 10.16 -11.95 13.48
C ARG A 88 10.38 -12.91 12.32
N VAL A 89 9.38 -12.98 11.44
CA VAL A 89 9.37 -13.86 10.28
C VAL A 89 9.16 -13.03 9.01
N GLY A 90 10.16 -13.03 8.13
CA GLY A 90 10.07 -12.41 6.82
C GLY A 90 9.14 -13.18 5.90
N LEU A 91 8.30 -12.46 5.13
CA LEU A 91 7.41 -13.03 4.13
C LEU A 91 7.75 -12.46 2.76
N TYR A 92 8.50 -13.22 1.95
CA TYR A 92 8.93 -12.84 0.61
C TYR A 92 8.30 -13.78 -0.42
N LEU A 93 6.99 -13.59 -0.64
CA LEU A 93 6.13 -14.42 -1.50
C LEU A 93 5.29 -13.54 -2.44
N PRO A 94 5.01 -13.98 -3.68
CA PRO A 94 4.09 -13.29 -4.60
C PRO A 94 2.63 -13.62 -4.25
N ASN A 95 1.69 -13.21 -5.10
CA ASN A 95 0.25 -13.45 -4.91
C ASN A 95 -0.15 -14.92 -5.12
N LEU A 96 0.14 -15.76 -4.15
CA LEU A 96 -0.21 -17.17 -4.09
C LEU A 96 -1.13 -17.45 -2.89
N PRO A 97 -1.89 -18.54 -2.88
CA PRO A 97 -2.66 -18.97 -1.69
C PRO A 97 -1.78 -19.11 -0.45
N GLU A 98 -0.60 -19.66 -0.63
CA GLU A 98 0.40 -19.92 0.41
C GLU A 98 0.90 -18.63 1.08
N THR A 99 0.87 -17.49 0.38
CA THR A 99 1.21 -16.17 0.95
C THR A 99 0.22 -15.77 2.05
N PHE A 100 -1.07 -16.02 1.83
CA PHE A 100 -2.12 -15.75 2.82
C PHE A 100 -2.14 -16.79 3.94
N VAL A 101 -1.84 -18.06 3.61
CA VAL A 101 -1.61 -19.12 4.62
C VAL A 101 -0.46 -18.71 5.54
N ALA A 102 0.66 -18.27 5.00
CA ALA A 102 1.82 -17.82 5.75
C ALA A 102 1.52 -16.59 6.63
N PHE A 103 0.75 -15.62 6.12
CA PHE A 103 0.30 -14.46 6.89
C PHE A 103 -0.37 -14.89 8.19
N PHE A 104 -1.36 -15.77 8.11
CA PHE A 104 -2.09 -16.22 9.30
C PHE A 104 -1.29 -17.23 10.14
N ALA A 105 -0.48 -18.08 9.55
CA ALA A 105 0.31 -19.07 10.29
C ALA A 105 1.33 -18.43 11.24
N VAL A 106 2.03 -17.38 10.77
CA VAL A 106 2.96 -16.61 11.60
C VAL A 106 2.23 -15.93 12.76
N LEU A 107 1.09 -15.30 12.50
CA LEU A 107 0.28 -14.65 13.53
C LEU A 107 -0.34 -15.66 14.50
N LYS A 108 -0.69 -16.87 14.03
CA LYS A 108 -1.30 -17.93 14.84
C LYS A 108 -0.39 -18.39 15.98
N ILE A 109 0.91 -18.42 15.75
CA ILE A 109 1.91 -18.80 16.78
C ILE A 109 2.40 -17.61 17.63
N GLY A 110 1.83 -16.40 17.41
CA GLY A 110 2.22 -15.18 18.12
C GLY A 110 3.56 -14.60 17.68
N ALA A 111 4.08 -15.02 16.53
CA ALA A 111 5.24 -14.39 15.89
C ALA A 111 4.84 -13.08 15.20
N VAL A 112 5.83 -12.24 14.90
CA VAL A 112 5.66 -10.94 14.23
C VAL A 112 5.95 -11.11 12.74
N LEU A 113 4.96 -10.81 11.90
CA LEU A 113 5.11 -10.91 10.46
C LEU A 113 5.84 -9.69 9.90
N MET A 114 6.80 -9.91 9.01
CA MET A 114 7.51 -8.88 8.25
C MET A 114 7.26 -9.06 6.76
N PRO A 115 6.18 -8.48 6.20
CA PRO A 115 5.92 -8.57 4.78
C PRO A 115 6.98 -7.84 3.96
N LEU A 116 7.50 -8.50 2.94
CA LEU A 116 8.44 -7.95 1.97
C LEU A 116 7.78 -7.92 0.59
N PHE A 117 7.95 -6.84 -0.13
CA PHE A 117 7.44 -6.77 -1.50
C PHE A 117 8.14 -7.82 -2.39
N SER A 118 7.35 -8.66 -3.07
CA SER A 118 7.84 -9.80 -3.87
C SER A 118 8.80 -9.39 -5.01
N GLY A 119 8.76 -8.15 -5.40
CA GLY A 119 9.64 -7.60 -6.41
C GLY A 119 10.91 -6.92 -5.87
N PHE A 120 11.24 -7.00 -4.57
CA PHE A 120 12.49 -6.43 -4.06
C PHE A 120 13.71 -7.16 -4.61
N GLY A 121 14.78 -6.39 -4.89
CA GLY A 121 16.12 -6.91 -5.02
C GLY A 121 16.79 -7.12 -3.65
N PRO A 122 18.08 -7.53 -3.60
CA PRO A 122 18.75 -7.89 -2.35
C PRO A 122 18.80 -6.76 -1.31
N GLN A 123 19.15 -5.54 -1.68
CA GLN A 123 19.37 -4.44 -0.75
C GLN A 123 18.15 -4.05 0.12
N PRO A 124 16.92 -3.89 -0.44
CA PRO A 124 15.72 -3.69 0.37
C PRO A 124 15.42 -4.85 1.33
N ILE A 125 15.75 -6.08 0.95
CA ILE A 125 15.58 -7.28 1.78
C ILE A 125 16.56 -7.23 2.95
N ILE A 126 17.85 -7.01 2.68
CA ILE A 126 18.92 -6.87 3.68
C ILE A 126 18.55 -5.82 4.73
N ALA A 127 18.18 -4.62 4.28
CA ALA A 127 17.88 -3.52 5.16
C ALA A 127 16.74 -3.83 6.14
N ARG A 128 15.68 -4.49 5.68
CA ARG A 128 14.49 -4.80 6.49
C ARG A 128 14.70 -5.99 7.41
N LEU A 129 15.29 -7.07 6.89
CA LEU A 129 15.52 -8.27 7.69
C LEU A 129 16.53 -8.02 8.81
N ASN A 130 17.57 -7.20 8.57
CA ASN A 130 18.51 -6.79 9.60
C ASN A 130 17.89 -5.86 10.63
N ASP A 131 17.11 -4.84 10.20
CA ASP A 131 16.44 -3.93 11.12
C ASP A 131 15.46 -4.67 12.04
N GLY A 132 14.69 -5.62 11.49
CA GLY A 132 13.76 -6.45 12.24
C GLY A 132 14.42 -7.62 12.97
N GLU A 133 15.70 -7.93 12.70
CA GLU A 133 16.36 -9.15 13.19
C GLU A 133 15.52 -10.40 12.94
N ALA A 134 15.15 -10.62 11.67
CA ALA A 134 14.30 -11.74 11.29
C ALA A 134 15.00 -13.08 11.60
N LYS A 135 14.28 -14.00 12.23
CA LYS A 135 14.77 -15.34 12.57
C LYS A 135 14.53 -16.35 11.45
N ALA A 136 13.47 -16.16 10.69
CA ALA A 136 13.11 -17.01 9.55
C ALA A 136 12.56 -16.17 8.40
N VAL A 137 12.61 -16.77 7.18
CA VAL A 137 11.98 -16.21 5.98
C VAL A 137 11.17 -17.29 5.28
N LEU A 138 9.94 -16.97 4.91
CA LEU A 138 9.10 -17.77 4.02
C LEU A 138 9.24 -17.23 2.60
N THR A 139 9.59 -18.08 1.64
CA THR A 139 9.86 -17.67 0.26
C THR A 139 9.40 -18.73 -0.75
N VAL A 140 9.65 -18.46 -2.02
CA VAL A 140 9.30 -19.29 -3.16
C VAL A 140 10.47 -19.37 -4.13
N ASP A 141 10.54 -20.43 -4.94
CA ASP A 141 11.53 -20.53 -6.03
C ASP A 141 11.39 -19.36 -7.02
N GLY A 142 10.16 -18.98 -7.35
CA GLY A 142 9.87 -17.81 -8.19
C GLY A 142 8.38 -17.66 -8.51
N THR A 143 8.07 -16.76 -9.44
CA THR A 143 6.70 -16.43 -9.87
C THR A 143 6.63 -16.32 -11.40
N TRP A 144 5.47 -16.57 -11.97
CA TRP A 144 5.21 -16.30 -13.38
C TRP A 144 4.93 -14.83 -13.62
N ARG A 145 5.58 -14.24 -14.62
CA ARG A 145 5.34 -12.86 -15.03
C ARG A 145 5.48 -12.72 -16.54
N ARG A 146 4.40 -12.44 -17.23
CA ARG A 146 4.29 -12.35 -18.70
C ARG A 146 4.83 -13.60 -19.40
N GLY A 147 4.47 -14.78 -18.89
CA GLY A 147 4.88 -16.07 -19.43
C GLY A 147 6.33 -16.45 -19.16
N THR A 148 7.07 -15.66 -18.40
CA THR A 148 8.46 -15.94 -18.05
C THR A 148 8.62 -16.16 -16.53
N PRO A 149 9.51 -17.07 -16.11
CA PRO A 149 9.81 -17.28 -14.70
C PRO A 149 10.61 -16.11 -14.13
N GLY A 150 10.12 -15.49 -13.08
CA GLY A 150 10.84 -14.50 -12.26
C GLY A 150 11.44 -15.19 -11.04
N ILE A 151 12.75 -15.33 -10.98
CA ILE A 151 13.46 -16.07 -9.94
C ILE A 151 13.49 -15.24 -8.63
N MET A 152 13.04 -15.81 -7.51
CA MET A 152 13.02 -15.14 -6.22
C MET A 152 14.01 -15.71 -5.21
N LYS A 153 14.17 -17.04 -5.18
CA LYS A 153 15.06 -17.70 -4.20
C LYS A 153 16.51 -17.23 -4.27
N SER A 154 17.06 -17.07 -5.47
CA SER A 154 18.44 -16.61 -5.64
C SER A 154 18.64 -15.16 -5.19
N VAL A 155 17.64 -14.31 -5.40
CA VAL A 155 17.64 -12.91 -4.90
C VAL A 155 17.66 -12.88 -3.37
N LEU A 156 16.87 -13.77 -2.74
CA LEU A 156 16.89 -13.93 -1.29
C LEU A 156 18.24 -14.47 -0.80
N ASP A 157 18.81 -15.47 -1.46
CA ASP A 157 20.11 -16.05 -1.06
C ASP A 157 21.24 -15.04 -1.10
N GLU A 158 21.26 -14.17 -2.13
CA GLU A 158 22.19 -13.05 -2.20
C GLU A 158 22.01 -12.10 -1.00
N ALA A 159 20.77 -11.76 -0.65
CA ALA A 159 20.48 -10.93 0.50
C ALA A 159 20.92 -11.59 1.81
N LEU A 160 20.69 -12.88 1.98
CA LEU A 160 20.96 -13.60 3.22
C LEU A 160 22.46 -13.73 3.55
N ALA A 161 23.35 -13.50 2.59
CA ALA A 161 24.79 -13.42 2.85
C ALA A 161 25.14 -12.27 3.84
N GLU A 162 24.29 -11.24 3.92
CA GLU A 162 24.44 -10.07 4.81
C GLU A 162 23.42 -10.04 5.95
N VAL A 163 22.63 -11.11 6.17
CA VAL A 163 21.58 -11.19 7.20
C VAL A 163 21.80 -12.38 8.11
N PRO A 164 22.74 -12.29 9.08
CA PRO A 164 23.13 -13.43 9.92
C PRO A 164 22.05 -13.86 10.92
N SER A 165 21.01 -13.06 11.16
CA SER A 165 19.92 -13.39 12.10
C SER A 165 18.99 -14.48 11.55
N VAL A 166 18.91 -14.68 10.24
CA VAL A 166 18.04 -15.68 9.60
C VAL A 166 18.63 -17.08 9.74
N GLN A 167 17.97 -17.91 10.54
CA GLN A 167 18.37 -19.29 10.82
C GLN A 167 17.61 -20.29 9.93
N HIS A 168 16.39 -19.96 9.50
CA HIS A 168 15.52 -20.85 8.73
C HIS A 168 14.93 -20.14 7.52
N VAL A 169 14.92 -20.84 6.37
CA VAL A 169 14.24 -20.41 5.15
C VAL A 169 13.29 -21.51 4.72
N VAL A 170 11.98 -21.23 4.67
CA VAL A 170 10.97 -22.17 4.18
C VAL A 170 10.68 -21.84 2.71
N VAL A 171 10.90 -22.79 1.82
CA VAL A 171 10.89 -22.57 0.38
C VAL A 171 9.74 -23.33 -0.28
N LEU A 172 8.80 -22.59 -0.85
CA LEU A 172 7.72 -23.12 -1.69
C LEU A 172 8.26 -23.41 -3.11
N ARG A 173 7.88 -24.56 -3.68
CA ARG A 173 8.16 -24.91 -5.07
C ARG A 173 6.93 -24.58 -5.94
N HIS A 174 6.95 -23.44 -6.60
CA HIS A 174 5.86 -22.97 -7.46
C HIS A 174 6.18 -23.10 -8.94
N LEU A 175 7.39 -22.73 -9.34
CA LEU A 175 7.86 -22.85 -10.72
C LEU A 175 8.32 -24.27 -11.07
N GLY A 176 8.68 -25.07 -10.07
CA GLY A 176 9.15 -26.43 -10.24
C GLY A 176 10.41 -26.51 -11.12
N GLU A 177 10.36 -27.30 -12.19
CA GLU A 177 11.49 -27.47 -13.10
C GLU A 177 11.87 -26.22 -13.92
N ALA A 178 10.95 -25.24 -14.01
CA ALA A 178 11.22 -23.99 -14.71
C ALA A 178 12.18 -23.05 -13.95
N SER A 179 12.50 -23.36 -12.68
CA SER A 179 13.40 -22.55 -11.87
C SER A 179 14.44 -23.38 -11.12
N PRO A 180 15.73 -23.12 -11.32
CA PRO A 180 16.76 -23.61 -10.42
C PRO A 180 16.50 -23.07 -9.02
N CYS A 181 16.47 -23.95 -8.02
CA CYS A 181 16.25 -23.57 -6.65
C CYS A 181 17.18 -24.35 -5.73
N PRO A 182 18.45 -23.93 -5.65
CA PRO A 182 19.41 -24.57 -4.76
C PRO A 182 18.96 -24.39 -3.30
N MET A 183 19.16 -25.45 -2.49
CA MET A 183 18.82 -25.45 -1.07
C MET A 183 20.09 -25.51 -0.24
N THR A 184 20.23 -24.61 0.71
CA THR A 184 21.34 -24.59 1.67
C THR A 184 21.04 -25.57 2.81
N PRO A 185 21.82 -26.66 2.96
CA PRO A 185 21.58 -27.64 4.02
C PRO A 185 21.60 -27.00 5.43
N GLY A 186 20.68 -27.42 6.29
CA GLY A 186 20.56 -26.94 7.67
C GLY A 186 19.83 -25.60 7.83
N ARG A 187 19.73 -24.79 6.77
CA ARG A 187 19.00 -23.51 6.77
C ARG A 187 17.67 -23.61 6.00
N ASP A 188 17.71 -24.22 4.82
CA ASP A 188 16.58 -24.22 3.88
C ASP A 188 15.73 -25.47 4.05
N HIS A 189 14.42 -25.28 4.15
CA HIS A 189 13.41 -26.32 4.33
C HIS A 189 12.42 -26.27 3.17
N ASP A 190 12.20 -27.42 2.52
CA ASP A 190 11.16 -27.54 1.52
C ASP A 190 9.78 -27.44 2.19
N TRP A 191 8.92 -26.54 1.68
CA TRP A 191 7.60 -26.27 2.26
C TRP A 191 6.75 -27.52 2.35
N ALA A 192 6.61 -28.27 1.25
CA ALA A 192 5.74 -29.44 1.19
C ALA A 192 6.20 -30.52 2.18
N SER A 193 7.50 -30.77 2.23
CA SER A 193 8.10 -31.72 3.16
C SER A 193 7.95 -31.29 4.61
N LEU A 194 8.10 -29.99 4.90
CA LEU A 194 8.04 -29.44 6.25
C LEU A 194 6.64 -29.51 6.84
N VAL A 195 5.59 -29.25 6.02
CA VAL A 195 4.18 -29.31 6.46
C VAL A 195 3.61 -30.73 6.42
N ALA A 196 4.28 -31.66 5.76
CA ALA A 196 3.83 -33.05 5.67
C ALA A 196 3.74 -33.67 7.07
N GLY A 197 2.58 -34.29 7.37
CA GLY A 197 2.34 -34.92 8.68
C GLY A 197 2.11 -33.98 9.85
N GLN A 198 2.14 -32.66 9.63
CA GLN A 198 1.80 -31.69 10.68
C GLN A 198 0.31 -31.67 10.97
N THR A 199 -0.04 -31.31 12.21
CA THR A 199 -1.45 -31.19 12.62
C THR A 199 -2.18 -30.13 11.82
N HIS A 200 -3.41 -30.42 11.43
CA HIS A 200 -4.32 -29.49 10.76
C HIS A 200 -5.28 -28.77 11.74
N ASP A 201 -5.09 -28.98 13.02
CA ASP A 201 -5.83 -28.30 14.08
C ASP A 201 -4.88 -27.98 15.25
N MET A 202 -4.72 -26.69 15.52
CA MET A 202 -3.93 -26.20 16.63
C MET A 202 -4.51 -24.89 17.19
N PRO A 203 -4.33 -24.64 18.50
CA PRO A 203 -4.82 -23.41 19.11
C PRO A 203 -4.05 -22.20 18.61
N THR A 204 -4.75 -21.08 18.50
CA THR A 204 -4.15 -19.78 18.23
C THR A 204 -3.54 -19.20 19.51
N ALA A 205 -2.33 -18.65 19.43
CA ALA A 205 -1.64 -18.06 20.56
C ALA A 205 -2.43 -16.86 21.11
N GLU A 206 -2.66 -16.87 22.40
CA GLU A 206 -3.23 -15.74 23.13
C GLU A 206 -2.18 -14.65 23.27
N MET A 207 -2.41 -13.46 22.71
CA MET A 207 -1.49 -12.34 22.70
C MET A 207 -2.10 -11.15 23.43
N ALA A 208 -1.28 -10.31 24.07
CA ALA A 208 -1.75 -9.01 24.53
C ALA A 208 -2.36 -8.24 23.34
N ALA A 209 -3.48 -7.56 23.57
CA ALA A 209 -4.22 -6.87 22.52
C ALA A 209 -3.36 -5.87 21.72
N ASP A 210 -2.46 -5.19 22.43
CA ASP A 210 -1.52 -4.20 21.86
C ASP A 210 -0.12 -4.77 21.54
N ALA A 211 0.05 -6.11 21.58
CA ALA A 211 1.31 -6.73 21.18
C ALA A 211 1.56 -6.54 19.68
N PRO A 212 2.83 -6.41 19.25
CA PRO A 212 3.20 -6.37 17.84
C PRO A 212 2.73 -7.62 17.09
N ALA A 213 2.07 -7.41 15.96
CA ALA A 213 1.61 -8.47 15.07
C ALA A 213 2.28 -8.39 13.69
N VAL A 214 2.38 -7.18 13.13
CA VAL A 214 2.97 -6.95 11.80
C VAL A 214 3.97 -5.81 11.90
N LEU A 215 5.13 -6.00 11.31
CA LEU A 215 6.16 -4.99 11.13
C LEU A 215 6.24 -4.66 9.63
N LEU A 216 5.59 -3.56 9.24
CA LEU A 216 5.50 -3.16 7.83
C LEU A 216 6.39 -1.94 7.57
N TYR A 217 7.28 -2.06 6.59
CA TYR A 217 8.25 -1.03 6.28
C TYR A 217 7.75 -0.08 5.20
N THR A 218 7.90 1.23 5.47
CA THR A 218 7.67 2.29 4.49
C THR A 218 8.99 2.94 4.08
N SER A 219 9.00 3.60 2.90
CA SER A 219 10.15 4.39 2.47
C SER A 219 10.27 5.63 3.34
N GLY A 220 11.38 5.76 4.08
CA GLY A 220 11.67 6.97 4.84
C GLY A 220 12.17 8.11 3.94
N THR A 221 11.86 9.36 4.29
CA THR A 221 12.40 10.55 3.62
C THR A 221 13.91 10.68 3.75
N THR A 222 14.50 10.09 4.80
CA THR A 222 15.95 10.08 5.09
C THR A 222 16.71 8.90 4.46
N GLY A 223 16.05 8.06 3.66
CA GLY A 223 16.66 6.89 3.01
C GLY A 223 16.59 5.59 3.82
N LYS A 224 16.62 5.62 5.16
CA LYS A 224 16.43 4.41 5.98
C LYS A 224 14.93 4.06 6.05
N PRO A 225 14.53 2.79 5.82
CA PRO A 225 13.13 2.38 5.95
C PRO A 225 12.59 2.64 7.38
N LYS A 226 11.28 2.94 7.47
CA LYS A 226 10.56 3.08 8.75
C LYS A 226 9.77 1.81 9.01
N GLY A 227 10.09 1.06 10.06
CA GLY A 227 9.36 -0.13 10.47
C GLY A 227 8.14 0.24 11.32
N CYS A 228 6.95 0.30 10.71
CA CYS A 228 5.69 0.57 11.41
C CYS A 228 5.22 -0.68 12.15
N VAL A 229 4.89 -0.54 13.42
CA VAL A 229 4.47 -1.63 14.29
C VAL A 229 2.95 -1.66 14.41
N TRP A 230 2.29 -2.62 13.79
CA TRP A 230 0.87 -2.85 13.96
C TRP A 230 0.60 -3.88 15.05
N THR A 231 -0.41 -3.60 15.87
CA THR A 231 -0.84 -4.47 16.95
C THR A 231 -2.00 -5.36 16.53
N HIS A 232 -2.29 -6.40 17.31
CA HIS A 232 -3.41 -7.31 17.05
C HIS A 232 -4.77 -6.61 17.03
N VAL A 233 -4.97 -5.56 17.84
CA VAL A 233 -6.23 -4.78 17.81
C VAL A 233 -6.18 -3.62 16.84
N GLY A 234 -5.00 -3.02 16.62
CA GLY A 234 -4.85 -1.75 15.91
C GLY A 234 -5.37 -1.79 14.49
N PHE A 235 -4.83 -2.67 13.68
CA PHE A 235 -5.21 -2.78 12.27
C PHE A 235 -6.66 -3.25 12.09
N LEU A 236 -7.11 -4.22 12.88
CA LEU A 236 -8.50 -4.70 12.81
C LEU A 236 -9.50 -3.63 13.27
N GLY A 237 -9.18 -2.91 14.34
CA GLY A 237 -10.06 -1.86 14.89
C GLY A 237 -10.15 -0.63 14.00
N SER A 238 -9.09 -0.28 13.29
CA SER A 238 -9.03 0.86 12.39
C SER A 238 -9.47 0.48 10.98
N MET A 239 -8.57 -0.09 10.19
CA MET A 239 -8.80 -0.34 8.76
C MET A 239 -9.95 -1.30 8.51
N VAL A 240 -10.00 -2.44 9.22
CA VAL A 240 -10.97 -3.50 8.89
C VAL A 240 -12.39 -3.13 9.34
N THR A 241 -12.57 -2.78 10.62
CA THR A 241 -13.93 -2.54 11.15
C THR A 241 -14.41 -1.13 10.91
N ARG A 242 -13.61 -0.12 11.23
CA ARG A 242 -14.02 1.29 11.11
C ARG A 242 -14.10 1.72 9.64
N ASP A 243 -13.01 1.55 8.90
CA ASP A 243 -12.92 2.15 7.58
C ASP A 243 -13.63 1.31 6.52
N MET A 244 -13.36 0.01 6.44
CA MET A 244 -13.92 -0.81 5.36
C MET A 244 -15.35 -1.28 5.61
N HIS A 245 -15.76 -1.50 6.86
CA HIS A 245 -17.13 -1.90 7.14
C HIS A 245 -18.05 -0.70 7.40
N ILE A 246 -17.71 0.15 8.38
CA ILE A 246 -18.61 1.25 8.77
C ILE A 246 -18.63 2.34 7.70
N CYS A 247 -17.45 2.76 7.17
CA CYS A 247 -17.38 3.85 6.20
C CYS A 247 -17.61 3.37 4.77
N ALA A 248 -17.01 2.26 4.37
CA ALA A 248 -17.00 1.77 3.00
C ALA A 248 -17.91 0.54 2.75
N ASP A 249 -18.78 0.21 3.69
CA ASP A 249 -19.91 -0.73 3.56
C ASP A 249 -19.53 -2.14 3.10
N PHE A 250 -18.36 -2.67 3.51
CA PHE A 250 -18.00 -4.06 3.21
C PHE A 250 -18.96 -5.03 3.90
N LYS A 251 -19.45 -6.05 3.16
CA LYS A 251 -20.46 -7.03 3.61
C LYS A 251 -19.88 -8.44 3.66
N PRO A 252 -20.46 -9.34 4.51
CA PRO A 252 -20.10 -10.75 4.52
C PRO A 252 -20.32 -11.48 3.18
N SER A 253 -21.22 -10.98 2.35
CA SER A 253 -21.50 -11.54 1.02
C SER A 253 -20.54 -11.08 -0.05
N ASP A 254 -19.62 -10.16 0.27
CA ASP A 254 -18.72 -9.61 -0.74
C ASP A 254 -17.59 -10.56 -1.09
N ARG A 255 -17.26 -10.56 -2.38
CA ARG A 255 -16.00 -11.06 -2.92
C ARG A 255 -15.09 -9.88 -3.19
N PHE A 256 -14.06 -9.80 -2.37
CA PHE A 256 -13.08 -8.72 -2.42
C PHE A 256 -11.98 -9.03 -3.45
N PHE A 257 -11.66 -8.07 -4.28
CA PHE A 257 -10.51 -8.12 -5.18
C PHE A 257 -9.77 -6.80 -5.17
N PHE A 258 -8.52 -6.83 -4.79
CA PHE A 258 -7.58 -5.73 -4.94
C PHE A 258 -6.24 -6.32 -5.39
N MET A 259 -5.82 -6.04 -6.62
CA MET A 259 -4.57 -6.56 -7.15
C MET A 259 -3.39 -5.80 -6.56
N SER A 260 -2.89 -6.30 -5.44
CA SER A 260 -1.78 -5.72 -4.68
C SER A 260 -0.87 -6.81 -4.14
N ASP A 261 0.32 -6.43 -3.69
CA ASP A 261 1.31 -7.32 -3.09
C ASP A 261 1.23 -7.30 -1.56
N MET A 262 1.60 -8.42 -0.92
CA MET A 262 1.58 -8.55 0.54
C MET A 262 2.57 -7.59 1.23
N GLY A 263 3.62 -7.17 0.57
CA GLY A 263 4.58 -6.18 1.09
C GLY A 263 4.04 -4.77 1.28
N TRP A 264 2.74 -4.55 0.99
CA TRP A 264 2.05 -3.28 1.18
C TRP A 264 0.87 -3.42 2.15
N MET A 265 0.41 -2.29 2.71
CA MET A 265 -0.75 -2.28 3.61
C MET A 265 -1.97 -2.97 2.99
N VAL A 266 -2.18 -2.81 1.69
CA VAL A 266 -3.30 -3.42 0.95
C VAL A 266 -3.24 -4.95 0.96
N GLY A 267 -2.05 -5.56 1.01
CA GLY A 267 -1.92 -7.02 1.16
C GLY A 267 -2.55 -7.52 2.46
N ALA A 268 -2.25 -6.87 3.58
CA ALA A 268 -2.89 -7.18 4.87
C ALA A 268 -4.39 -6.86 4.87
N MET A 269 -4.83 -5.80 4.15
CA MET A 269 -6.26 -5.53 3.93
C MET A 269 -6.94 -6.71 3.21
N CYS A 270 -6.35 -7.21 2.13
CA CYS A 270 -6.85 -8.37 1.40
C CYS A 270 -6.97 -9.61 2.30
N ALA A 271 -6.01 -9.83 3.20
CA ALA A 271 -6.08 -10.95 4.14
C ALA A 271 -7.19 -10.77 5.19
N CYS A 272 -7.25 -9.60 5.84
CA CYS A 272 -8.05 -9.41 7.04
C CYS A 272 -9.49 -8.97 6.79
N ILE A 273 -9.77 -8.17 5.74
CA ILE A 273 -11.12 -7.62 5.53
C ILE A 273 -12.11 -8.74 5.22
N PRO A 274 -11.95 -9.54 4.15
CA PRO A 274 -12.92 -10.60 3.87
C PRO A 274 -12.96 -11.65 4.96
N SER A 275 -11.82 -12.06 5.50
CA SER A 275 -11.77 -13.10 6.53
C SER A 275 -12.45 -12.68 7.83
N TYR A 276 -12.33 -11.42 8.25
CA TYR A 276 -12.98 -10.92 9.45
C TYR A 276 -14.52 -11.01 9.37
N PHE A 277 -15.09 -10.68 8.20
CA PHE A 277 -16.54 -10.62 8.01
C PHE A 277 -17.16 -11.91 7.47
N GLY A 278 -16.39 -12.89 7.06
CA GLY A 278 -16.89 -14.12 6.46
C GLY A 278 -17.16 -14.02 4.96
N GLY A 279 -16.56 -13.03 4.30
CA GLY A 279 -16.57 -12.86 2.85
C GLY A 279 -15.52 -13.72 2.14
N SER A 280 -15.29 -13.48 0.86
CA SER A 280 -14.28 -14.17 0.08
C SER A 280 -13.27 -13.23 -0.57
N LEU A 281 -12.06 -13.74 -0.80
CA LEU A 281 -10.95 -13.03 -1.43
C LEU A 281 -10.64 -13.64 -2.78
N LEU A 282 -10.54 -12.81 -3.83
CA LEU A 282 -9.91 -13.19 -5.09
C LEU A 282 -8.44 -12.76 -5.06
N VAL A 283 -7.55 -13.69 -5.36
CA VAL A 283 -6.11 -13.50 -5.50
C VAL A 283 -5.70 -13.84 -6.93
N ALA A 284 -4.92 -12.99 -7.58
CA ALA A 284 -4.44 -13.23 -8.93
C ALA A 284 -2.91 -13.10 -9.00
N GLU A 285 -2.24 -14.11 -9.54
CA GLU A 285 -0.80 -14.06 -9.85
C GLU A 285 -0.57 -13.34 -11.19
N GLY A 286 0.62 -12.80 -11.40
CA GLY A 286 1.04 -12.18 -12.67
C GLY A 286 0.56 -10.74 -12.85
N THR A 287 0.43 -10.31 -14.12
CA THR A 287 0.10 -8.91 -14.45
C THR A 287 -1.36 -8.74 -14.89
N PRO A 288 -1.94 -7.55 -14.76
CA PRO A 288 -3.36 -7.32 -15.05
C PRO A 288 -3.71 -7.40 -16.55
N ASP A 289 -2.72 -7.37 -17.43
CA ASP A 289 -2.84 -7.24 -18.88
C ASP A 289 -2.13 -8.37 -19.65
N PHE A 290 -1.90 -9.50 -19.02
CA PHE A 290 -1.32 -10.70 -19.62
C PHE A 290 -2.06 -11.96 -19.11
N PRO A 291 -2.38 -12.95 -19.96
CA PRO A 291 -1.96 -13.14 -21.37
C PRO A 291 -2.66 -12.25 -22.39
N ASP A 292 -3.68 -11.52 -22.02
CA ASP A 292 -4.39 -10.56 -22.87
C ASP A 292 -4.75 -9.28 -22.13
N THR A 293 -5.04 -8.21 -22.88
CA THR A 293 -5.29 -6.87 -22.36
C THR A 293 -6.54 -6.77 -21.49
N GLY A 294 -7.46 -7.70 -21.62
CA GLY A 294 -8.71 -7.75 -20.86
C GLY A 294 -8.67 -8.59 -19.59
N ARG A 295 -7.52 -9.21 -19.26
CA ARG A 295 -7.42 -10.13 -18.14
C ARG A 295 -8.00 -9.58 -16.84
N PHE A 296 -7.71 -8.34 -16.50
CA PHE A 296 -8.20 -7.73 -15.26
C PHE A 296 -9.73 -7.74 -15.19
N TRP A 297 -10.39 -7.38 -16.29
CA TRP A 297 -11.84 -7.33 -16.36
C TRP A 297 -12.46 -8.73 -16.41
N ARG A 298 -11.80 -9.68 -17.08
CA ARG A 298 -12.19 -11.09 -17.08
C ARG A 298 -12.15 -11.69 -15.66
N LEU A 299 -11.12 -11.37 -14.85
CA LEU A 299 -11.07 -11.78 -13.45
C LEU A 299 -12.29 -11.28 -12.67
N VAL A 300 -12.69 -10.02 -12.87
CA VAL A 300 -13.89 -9.45 -12.24
C VAL A 300 -15.15 -10.20 -12.67
N GLN A 301 -15.32 -10.42 -13.97
CA GLN A 301 -16.47 -11.13 -14.54
C GLN A 301 -16.57 -12.59 -14.10
N ASP A 302 -15.49 -13.37 -14.32
CA ASP A 302 -15.49 -14.82 -14.14
C ASP A 302 -15.66 -15.20 -12.67
N HIS A 303 -15.03 -14.44 -11.80
CA HIS A 303 -15.08 -14.68 -10.36
C HIS A 303 -16.20 -13.91 -9.66
N LYS A 304 -17.06 -13.20 -10.40
CA LYS A 304 -18.20 -12.44 -9.84
C LYS A 304 -17.80 -11.56 -8.67
N VAL A 305 -16.77 -10.75 -8.88
CA VAL A 305 -16.29 -9.79 -7.88
C VAL A 305 -17.40 -8.79 -7.56
N THR A 306 -17.63 -8.54 -6.28
CA THR A 306 -18.65 -7.58 -5.81
C THR A 306 -18.06 -6.32 -5.22
N TYR A 307 -16.84 -6.42 -4.68
CA TYR A 307 -16.11 -5.32 -4.07
C TYR A 307 -14.72 -5.21 -4.71
N LEU A 308 -14.55 -4.20 -5.57
CA LEU A 308 -13.33 -4.01 -6.36
C LEU A 308 -12.49 -2.86 -5.82
N GLY A 309 -11.25 -3.16 -5.43
CA GLY A 309 -10.24 -2.15 -5.11
C GLY A 309 -9.29 -1.91 -6.28
N VAL A 310 -8.96 -0.64 -6.53
CA VAL A 310 -8.04 -0.24 -7.59
C VAL A 310 -7.08 0.85 -7.14
N ALA A 311 -5.89 0.87 -7.72
CA ALA A 311 -4.99 2.02 -7.63
C ALA A 311 -5.11 2.89 -8.89
N PRO A 312 -4.98 4.22 -8.81
CA PRO A 312 -5.02 5.10 -9.98
C PRO A 312 -4.05 4.70 -11.09
N THR A 313 -2.84 4.27 -10.74
CA THR A 313 -1.84 3.80 -11.71
C THR A 313 -2.31 2.59 -12.50
N LEU A 314 -2.97 1.62 -11.85
CA LEU A 314 -3.55 0.46 -12.54
C LEU A 314 -4.55 0.93 -13.62
N ILE A 315 -5.45 1.84 -13.26
CA ILE A 315 -6.47 2.33 -14.20
C ILE A 315 -5.83 3.11 -15.34
N ARG A 316 -4.86 3.98 -15.08
CA ARG A 316 -4.10 4.65 -16.15
C ARG A 316 -3.44 3.65 -17.11
N SER A 317 -2.93 2.54 -16.60
CA SER A 317 -2.33 1.51 -17.45
C SER A 317 -3.34 0.73 -18.28
N LEU A 318 -4.56 0.53 -17.78
CA LEU A 318 -5.62 -0.19 -18.49
C LEU A 318 -6.35 0.70 -19.51
N MET A 319 -6.50 1.99 -19.26
CA MET A 319 -7.12 2.95 -20.18
C MET A 319 -6.47 2.97 -21.57
N ARG A 320 -5.16 2.69 -21.66
CA ARG A 320 -4.42 2.67 -22.93
C ARG A 320 -4.93 1.62 -23.94
N TYR A 321 -5.71 0.62 -23.47
CA TYR A 321 -6.29 -0.40 -24.31
C TYR A 321 -7.66 -0.02 -24.88
N GLY A 322 -8.15 1.19 -24.55
CA GLY A 322 -9.40 1.76 -25.07
C GLY A 322 -10.65 1.36 -24.27
N ASP A 323 -11.70 2.10 -24.52
CA ASP A 323 -12.99 1.94 -23.82
C ASP A 323 -13.66 0.61 -24.16
N GLU A 324 -13.53 0.17 -25.43
CA GLU A 324 -14.12 -1.07 -25.92
C GLU A 324 -13.58 -2.30 -25.17
N GLU A 325 -12.34 -2.24 -24.68
CA GLU A 325 -11.75 -3.37 -23.98
C GLU A 325 -12.50 -3.68 -22.67
N VAL A 326 -12.78 -2.68 -21.85
CA VAL A 326 -13.53 -2.89 -20.59
C VAL A 326 -15.00 -3.22 -20.84
N GLU A 327 -15.59 -2.68 -21.92
CA GLU A 327 -17.02 -2.84 -22.22
C GLU A 327 -17.39 -4.24 -22.73
N ARG A 328 -16.39 -5.06 -23.12
CA ARG A 328 -16.61 -6.48 -23.49
C ARG A 328 -17.00 -7.36 -22.32
N TYR A 329 -16.77 -6.92 -21.07
CA TYR A 329 -16.91 -7.76 -19.88
C TYR A 329 -18.16 -7.39 -19.08
N ASP A 330 -18.82 -8.41 -18.53
CA ASP A 330 -19.94 -8.25 -17.62
C ASP A 330 -19.44 -7.90 -16.22
N LEU A 331 -19.48 -6.64 -15.86
CA LEU A 331 -19.13 -6.12 -14.53
C LEU A 331 -20.35 -5.92 -13.62
N SER A 332 -21.50 -6.47 -13.96
CA SER A 332 -22.77 -6.27 -13.22
C SER A 332 -22.77 -6.83 -11.81
N SER A 333 -21.84 -7.73 -11.49
CA SER A 333 -21.64 -8.25 -10.14
C SER A 333 -21.09 -7.19 -9.16
N LEU A 334 -20.46 -6.14 -9.67
CA LEU A 334 -19.89 -5.09 -8.81
C LEU A 334 -20.97 -4.33 -8.05
N ARG A 335 -20.78 -4.21 -6.75
CA ARG A 335 -21.63 -3.45 -5.82
C ARG A 335 -20.97 -2.15 -5.39
N ILE A 336 -19.69 -2.20 -5.08
CA ILE A 336 -18.87 -1.07 -4.64
C ILE A 336 -17.48 -1.17 -5.29
N THR A 337 -16.93 0.00 -5.58
CA THR A 337 -15.52 0.15 -5.94
C THR A 337 -14.82 1.06 -4.93
N CYS A 338 -13.56 0.77 -4.61
CA CYS A 338 -12.75 1.62 -3.77
C CYS A 338 -11.38 1.87 -4.37
N SER A 339 -10.73 2.93 -3.93
CA SER A 339 -9.39 3.27 -4.39
C SER A 339 -8.56 3.91 -3.30
N GLY A 340 -7.26 3.63 -3.31
CA GLY A 340 -6.28 4.24 -2.41
C GLY A 340 -4.86 4.13 -2.94
N GLY A 341 -3.93 4.71 -2.19
CA GLY A 341 -2.49 4.64 -2.45
C GLY A 341 -1.91 5.83 -3.20
N GLU A 342 -2.67 6.50 -4.05
CA GLU A 342 -2.27 7.71 -4.79
C GLU A 342 -3.45 8.68 -4.96
N ALA A 343 -3.12 9.95 -5.26
CA ALA A 343 -4.14 10.92 -5.66
C ALA A 343 -4.64 10.65 -7.09
N TRP A 344 -5.93 10.81 -7.30
CA TRP A 344 -6.56 10.74 -8.61
C TRP A 344 -6.37 12.05 -9.39
N THR A 345 -6.02 11.93 -10.66
CA THR A 345 -6.27 12.99 -11.63
C THR A 345 -7.67 12.82 -12.24
N GLU A 346 -8.24 13.91 -12.77
CA GLU A 346 -9.65 13.93 -13.19
C GLU A 346 -9.97 12.95 -14.32
N ALA A 347 -9.14 12.89 -15.36
CA ALA A 347 -9.43 12.07 -16.55
C ALA A 347 -9.54 10.56 -16.24
N PRO A 348 -8.57 9.92 -15.57
CA PRO A 348 -8.69 8.51 -15.18
C PRO A 348 -9.85 8.25 -14.21
N TRP A 349 -10.13 9.18 -13.30
CA TRP A 349 -11.25 9.06 -12.37
C TRP A 349 -12.58 9.03 -13.12
N ARG A 350 -12.80 10.00 -14.05
CA ARG A 350 -14.02 10.07 -14.87
C ARG A 350 -14.16 8.85 -15.79
N TRP A 351 -13.04 8.39 -16.36
CA TRP A 351 -13.05 7.19 -17.20
C TRP A 351 -13.51 5.96 -16.40
N PHE A 352 -12.92 5.73 -15.22
CA PHE A 352 -13.29 4.61 -14.35
C PHE A 352 -14.74 4.70 -13.89
N PHE A 353 -15.18 5.89 -13.49
CA PHE A 353 -16.55 6.12 -13.04
C PHE A 353 -17.57 5.86 -14.16
N LYS A 354 -17.26 6.28 -15.38
CA LYS A 354 -18.12 6.05 -16.56
C LYS A 354 -18.14 4.58 -17.00
N HIS A 355 -16.96 4.01 -17.28
CA HIS A 355 -16.86 2.72 -17.96
C HIS A 355 -16.96 1.51 -17.02
N VAL A 356 -16.51 1.63 -15.77
CA VAL A 356 -16.54 0.55 -14.76
C VAL A 356 -17.69 0.73 -13.79
N CYS A 357 -17.84 1.90 -13.19
CA CYS A 357 -18.91 2.17 -12.24
C CYS A 357 -20.26 2.43 -12.93
N LYS A 358 -20.28 2.60 -14.26
CA LYS A 358 -21.49 2.89 -15.06
C LYS A 358 -22.28 4.10 -14.50
N GLU A 359 -21.56 5.09 -13.98
CA GLU A 359 -22.08 6.32 -13.37
C GLU A 359 -23.13 6.11 -12.25
N ARG A 360 -23.18 4.89 -11.71
CA ARG A 360 -24.14 4.51 -10.66
C ARG A 360 -23.53 3.84 -9.42
N LEU A 361 -22.42 3.12 -9.59
CA LEU A 361 -21.79 2.44 -8.45
C LEU A 361 -21.01 3.43 -7.58
N PRO A 362 -21.03 3.25 -6.26
CA PRO A 362 -20.16 4.01 -5.37
C PRO A 362 -18.69 3.78 -5.74
N PHE A 363 -17.96 4.88 -5.85
CA PHE A 363 -16.52 4.88 -6.05
C PHE A 363 -15.85 5.58 -4.86
N LEU A 364 -15.48 4.81 -3.86
CA LEU A 364 -15.03 5.29 -2.57
C LEU A 364 -13.52 5.50 -2.58
N ASN A 365 -13.10 6.76 -2.61
CA ASN A 365 -11.69 7.12 -2.50
C ASN A 365 -11.28 7.12 -1.03
N ILE A 366 -10.16 6.46 -0.69
CA ILE A 366 -9.63 6.37 0.67
C ILE A 366 -8.17 6.82 0.70
N VAL A 367 -7.80 7.54 1.74
CA VAL A 367 -6.42 7.95 2.00
C VAL A 367 -6.07 7.78 3.46
N GLY A 368 -4.90 7.24 3.70
CA GLY A 368 -4.31 7.02 5.01
C GLY A 368 -2.84 6.71 4.85
N GLY A 369 -2.25 6.10 5.84
CA GLY A 369 -0.84 5.71 5.83
C GLY A 369 -0.61 4.41 6.58
N THR A 370 0.47 3.75 6.27
CA THR A 370 0.92 2.57 7.02
C THR A 370 1.10 2.90 8.50
N GLU A 371 1.55 4.10 8.79
CA GLU A 371 1.79 4.64 10.14
C GLU A 371 0.49 4.87 10.91
N VAL A 372 -0.61 5.15 10.20
CA VAL A 372 -1.95 5.36 10.80
C VAL A 372 -2.72 4.05 10.91
N GLY A 373 -2.35 3.04 10.12
CA GLY A 373 -3.03 1.74 10.06
C GLY A 373 -4.51 1.84 9.70
N GLY A 374 -4.91 2.92 9.01
CA GLY A 374 -6.28 3.23 8.66
C GLY A 374 -6.38 4.48 7.79
N CYS A 375 -7.62 5.00 7.64
CA CYS A 375 -7.92 6.15 6.81
C CYS A 375 -7.94 7.47 7.59
N ASN A 376 -7.32 8.50 7.01
CA ASN A 376 -7.46 9.89 7.42
C ASN A 376 -8.72 10.50 6.81
N PHE A 377 -8.89 10.33 5.49
CA PHE A 377 -10.13 10.63 4.80
C PHE A 377 -10.65 9.41 4.07
N THR A 378 -11.96 9.32 3.91
CA THR A 378 -12.64 8.20 3.27
C THR A 378 -13.84 8.67 2.43
N GLY A 379 -14.12 7.97 1.34
CA GLY A 379 -15.42 8.02 0.70
C GLY A 379 -16.44 7.27 1.55
N THR A 380 -17.68 7.69 1.48
CA THR A 380 -18.80 6.98 2.09
C THR A 380 -20.01 7.00 1.16
N LEU A 381 -21.00 6.13 1.40
CA LEU A 381 -22.23 6.08 0.61
C LEU A 381 -23.15 7.32 0.80
N HIS A 382 -22.85 8.17 1.77
CA HIS A 382 -23.68 9.32 2.16
C HIS A 382 -23.19 10.66 1.62
N HIS A 383 -22.07 10.70 0.93
CA HIS A 383 -21.46 11.93 0.42
C HIS A 383 -21.44 11.94 -1.10
N PRO A 384 -21.52 13.12 -1.74
CA PRO A 384 -21.34 13.26 -3.18
C PRO A 384 -19.96 12.76 -3.61
N LEU A 385 -19.88 12.29 -4.84
CA LEU A 385 -18.62 11.88 -5.47
C LEU A 385 -18.15 12.99 -6.42
N ARG A 386 -16.88 13.37 -6.28
CA ARG A 386 -16.17 14.26 -7.22
C ARG A 386 -14.79 13.68 -7.53
N PRO A 387 -14.24 13.98 -8.71
CA PRO A 387 -12.90 13.51 -9.05
C PRO A 387 -11.87 13.86 -7.97
N GLY A 388 -11.19 12.82 -7.43
CA GLY A 388 -10.15 12.97 -6.41
C GLY A 388 -10.61 13.36 -5.00
N SER A 389 -11.91 13.55 -4.77
CA SER A 389 -12.42 13.96 -3.46
C SER A 389 -12.58 12.79 -2.47
N PHE A 390 -12.64 13.17 -1.18
CA PHE A 390 -13.02 12.31 -0.06
C PHE A 390 -14.24 12.92 0.63
N GLY A 391 -15.23 12.08 0.99
CA GLY A 391 -16.48 12.54 1.56
C GLY A 391 -16.40 12.85 3.05
N ALA A 392 -15.59 12.12 3.82
CA ALA A 392 -15.58 12.20 5.27
C ALA A 392 -14.17 12.12 5.85
N ARG A 393 -14.03 12.62 7.08
CA ARG A 393 -12.87 12.36 7.95
C ARG A 393 -12.92 10.94 8.50
N GLY A 394 -11.78 10.33 8.73
CA GLY A 394 -11.69 9.06 9.47
C GLY A 394 -12.37 9.17 10.83
N LEU A 395 -13.32 8.28 11.09
CA LEU A 395 -14.15 8.32 12.31
C LEU A 395 -13.27 8.21 13.56
N GLY A 396 -13.50 9.11 14.52
CA GLY A 396 -12.81 9.10 15.82
C GLY A 396 -11.36 9.59 15.80
N ALA A 397 -10.73 9.76 14.64
CA ALA A 397 -9.31 10.13 14.53
C ALA A 397 -9.02 11.62 14.81
N GLY A 398 -10.05 12.47 14.88
CA GLY A 398 -9.87 13.91 15.09
C GLY A 398 -9.09 14.56 13.95
N VAL A 399 -9.35 14.10 12.72
CA VAL A 399 -8.67 14.62 11.51
C VAL A 399 -8.99 16.08 11.30
N ASP A 400 -7.97 16.91 11.09
CA ASP A 400 -8.11 18.34 10.87
C ASP A 400 -7.11 18.84 9.83
N ILE A 401 -7.34 20.05 9.31
CA ILE A 401 -6.45 20.73 8.37
C ILE A 401 -6.07 22.05 9.01
N VAL A 402 -4.77 22.27 9.22
CA VAL A 402 -4.27 23.38 10.05
C VAL A 402 -3.23 24.23 9.34
N ASP A 403 -3.07 25.47 9.80
CA ASP A 403 -1.97 26.33 9.42
C ASP A 403 -0.68 26.00 10.20
N ASP A 404 0.39 26.79 9.97
CA ASP A 404 1.69 26.60 10.63
C ASP A 404 1.65 26.78 12.16
N SER A 405 0.61 27.44 12.68
CA SER A 405 0.38 27.62 14.13
C SER A 405 -0.49 26.53 14.74
N GLY A 406 -0.94 25.55 13.95
CA GLY A 406 -1.83 24.47 14.38
C GLY A 406 -3.31 24.87 14.48
N GLN A 407 -3.70 26.05 13.95
CA GLN A 407 -5.09 26.49 13.94
C GLN A 407 -5.82 25.95 12.70
N PRO A 408 -7.10 25.54 12.83
CA PRO A 408 -7.90 25.07 11.71
C PRO A 408 -8.01 26.13 10.60
N VAL A 409 -7.86 25.69 9.34
CA VAL A 409 -8.02 26.57 8.17
C VAL A 409 -9.46 26.55 7.65
N GLY A 410 -9.87 27.65 6.99
CA GLY A 410 -11.18 27.78 6.36
C GLY A 410 -11.33 26.94 5.08
N ALA A 411 -12.58 26.86 4.57
CA ALA A 411 -12.85 26.22 3.29
C ALA A 411 -12.07 26.92 2.15
N GLY A 412 -11.54 26.14 1.21
CA GLY A 412 -10.70 26.61 0.12
C GLY A 412 -9.25 26.94 0.50
N GLN A 413 -8.90 26.84 1.77
CA GLN A 413 -7.52 27.05 2.23
C GLN A 413 -6.77 25.73 2.37
N VAL A 414 -5.51 25.74 1.96
CA VAL A 414 -4.58 24.60 2.08
C VAL A 414 -3.90 24.65 3.43
N GLY A 415 -3.84 23.49 4.10
CA GLY A 415 -3.14 23.35 5.37
C GLY A 415 -2.54 21.95 5.55
N GLU A 416 -1.80 21.78 6.63
CA GLU A 416 -1.21 20.50 7.04
C GLU A 416 -2.29 19.57 7.57
N LEU A 417 -2.28 18.31 7.12
CA LEU A 417 -3.16 17.26 7.62
C LEU A 417 -2.68 16.77 8.97
N VAL A 418 -3.53 16.88 9.97
CA VAL A 418 -3.22 16.47 11.34
C VAL A 418 -4.29 15.57 11.94
N LEU A 419 -3.93 14.78 12.95
CA LEU A 419 -4.86 14.01 13.77
C LEU A 419 -4.70 14.42 15.25
N ARG A 420 -5.81 14.81 15.86
CA ARG A 420 -5.84 15.36 17.22
C ARG A 420 -6.18 14.33 18.29
N ASN A 421 -6.76 13.20 17.88
CA ASN A 421 -7.19 12.17 18.82
C ASN A 421 -6.27 10.94 18.73
N PRO A 422 -6.13 10.18 19.82
CA PRO A 422 -5.49 8.88 19.75
C PRO A 422 -6.28 7.99 18.79
N ASN A 423 -5.57 7.30 17.89
CA ASN A 423 -6.18 6.39 16.93
C ASN A 423 -5.67 4.97 17.21
N ILE A 424 -6.60 4.02 17.32
CA ILE A 424 -6.27 2.61 17.58
C ILE A 424 -5.35 2.01 16.50
N GLY A 425 -5.41 2.54 15.27
CA GLY A 425 -4.57 2.08 14.16
C GLY A 425 -3.16 2.69 14.11
N PHE A 426 -2.85 3.69 14.93
CA PHE A 426 -1.51 4.26 14.93
C PHE A 426 -0.44 3.20 15.16
N THR A 427 0.65 3.31 14.39
CA THR A 427 1.85 2.55 14.73
C THR A 427 2.23 2.80 16.18
N LYS A 428 2.50 1.74 16.93
CA LYS A 428 2.84 1.86 18.35
C LYS A 428 4.15 2.63 18.58
N SER A 429 5.06 2.56 17.63
CA SER A 429 6.29 3.32 17.46
C SER A 429 6.86 3.02 16.07
N LEU A 430 8.01 3.52 15.71
CA LEU A 430 8.87 2.91 14.71
C LEU A 430 9.72 1.85 15.39
N TRP A 431 9.94 0.72 14.73
CA TRP A 431 10.65 -0.43 15.31
C TRP A 431 12.02 -0.02 15.84
N ARG A 432 12.19 -0.12 17.18
CA ARG A 432 13.41 0.23 17.90
C ARG A 432 13.93 1.66 17.66
N ASP A 433 13.03 2.60 17.30
CA ASP A 433 13.43 3.98 16.96
C ASP A 433 12.35 4.98 17.40
N ASP A 434 12.13 5.06 18.71
CA ASP A 434 11.14 5.95 19.35
C ASP A 434 11.45 7.42 19.08
N GLU A 435 12.74 7.81 19.03
CA GLU A 435 13.14 9.18 18.73
C GLU A 435 12.69 9.58 17.32
N ARG A 436 12.94 8.73 16.34
CA ARG A 436 12.50 8.98 14.97
C ARG A 436 10.99 8.99 14.83
N TYR A 437 10.26 8.20 15.63
CA TYR A 437 8.80 8.22 15.70
C TYR A 437 8.30 9.59 16.17
N LEU A 438 8.85 10.10 17.27
CA LEU A 438 8.50 11.42 17.80
C LEU A 438 8.87 12.55 16.82
N ASP A 439 10.07 12.51 16.24
CA ASP A 439 10.52 13.51 15.26
C ASP A 439 9.66 13.52 13.99
N SER A 440 9.25 12.34 13.55
CA SER A 440 8.49 12.22 12.30
C SER A 440 7.06 12.73 12.42
N TYR A 441 6.41 12.61 13.60
CA TYR A 441 4.97 12.78 13.68
C TYR A 441 4.47 13.69 14.82
N TRP A 442 5.26 13.93 15.89
CA TRP A 442 4.72 14.55 17.10
C TRP A 442 5.41 15.84 17.54
N ARG A 443 6.66 16.08 17.10
CA ARG A 443 7.44 17.25 17.55
C ARG A 443 7.16 18.53 16.78
N THR A 444 6.63 18.43 15.56
CA THR A 444 6.27 19.61 14.74
C THR A 444 5.16 20.42 15.37
N LEU A 445 4.10 19.74 15.87
CA LEU A 445 3.02 20.35 16.64
C LEU A 445 2.79 19.49 17.90
N PRO A 446 3.19 19.97 19.10
CA PRO A 446 3.10 19.19 20.33
C PRO A 446 1.68 18.68 20.63
N GLY A 447 1.55 17.36 20.92
CA GLY A 447 0.28 16.72 21.22
C GLY A 447 -0.64 16.51 20.02
N VAL A 448 -0.13 16.69 18.79
CA VAL A 448 -0.88 16.51 17.55
C VAL A 448 -0.05 15.68 16.57
N TRP A 449 -0.64 14.63 16.00
CA TRP A 449 -0.03 13.86 14.94
C TRP A 449 0.00 14.67 13.65
N VAL A 450 1.18 14.97 13.14
CA VAL A 450 1.39 15.60 11.84
C VAL A 450 1.62 14.52 10.79
N HIS A 451 0.71 14.42 9.81
CA HIS A 451 0.76 13.30 8.84
C HIS A 451 1.79 13.53 7.72
N GLY A 452 2.08 14.78 7.43
CA GLY A 452 3.01 15.16 6.38
C GLY A 452 2.38 15.18 4.98
N ASP A 453 1.07 15.44 4.92
CA ASP A 453 0.32 15.70 3.69
C ASP A 453 -0.37 17.06 3.77
N PHE A 454 -0.41 17.79 2.65
CA PHE A 454 -1.31 18.93 2.53
C PHE A 454 -2.69 18.51 2.05
N ALA A 455 -3.67 19.12 2.69
CA ALA A 455 -5.07 18.89 2.39
C ALA A 455 -5.83 20.21 2.29
N MET A 456 -7.00 20.14 1.69
CA MET A 456 -7.96 21.23 1.59
C MET A 456 -9.36 20.68 1.76
N ARG A 457 -10.27 21.50 2.30
CA ARG A 457 -11.70 21.25 2.29
C ARG A 457 -12.37 22.29 1.37
N ASP A 458 -13.20 21.85 0.43
CA ASP A 458 -13.94 22.78 -0.41
C ASP A 458 -15.18 23.40 0.30
N ALA A 459 -15.89 24.28 -0.40
CA ALA A 459 -17.07 24.94 0.14
C ALA A 459 -18.25 23.97 0.40
N ASP A 460 -18.29 22.83 -0.28
CA ASP A 460 -19.30 21.79 -0.12
C ASP A 460 -18.93 20.76 0.96
N GLY A 461 -17.77 20.92 1.58
CA GLY A 461 -17.30 20.09 2.68
C GLY A 461 -16.52 18.86 2.27
N LEU A 462 -16.22 18.66 0.98
CA LEU A 462 -15.40 17.57 0.49
C LEU A 462 -13.91 17.87 0.71
N PHE A 463 -13.13 16.82 0.97
CA PHE A 463 -11.70 16.91 1.25
C PHE A 463 -10.87 16.48 0.03
N TYR A 464 -9.68 17.05 -0.07
CA TYR A 464 -8.71 16.77 -1.13
C TYR A 464 -7.31 16.68 -0.54
N ILE A 465 -6.52 15.71 -0.99
CA ILE A 465 -5.08 15.65 -0.73
C ILE A 465 -4.35 16.28 -1.91
N LEU A 466 -3.49 17.25 -1.60
CA LEU A 466 -2.78 18.05 -2.60
C LEU A 466 -1.32 17.61 -2.77
N GLY A 467 -0.85 16.69 -1.96
CA GLY A 467 0.49 16.12 -2.00
C GLY A 467 1.17 16.11 -0.63
N ARG A 468 2.42 15.67 -0.62
CA ARG A 468 3.23 15.64 0.60
C ARG A 468 3.63 17.04 1.03
N SER A 469 3.63 17.31 2.34
CA SER A 469 4.05 18.61 2.88
C SER A 469 5.55 18.86 2.71
N ASP A 470 6.37 17.80 2.70
CA ASP A 470 7.81 17.86 2.40
C ASP A 470 8.10 18.06 0.89
N ASP A 471 7.12 17.82 0.02
CA ASP A 471 7.19 18.10 -1.42
C ASP A 471 6.60 19.47 -1.80
N THR A 472 6.06 20.21 -0.85
CA THR A 472 5.41 21.50 -1.12
C THR A 472 6.38 22.56 -1.64
N ILE A 473 5.87 23.34 -2.57
CA ILE A 473 6.59 24.41 -3.22
C ILE A 473 6.07 25.75 -2.67
N LYS A 474 6.95 26.53 -2.01
CA LYS A 474 6.63 27.89 -1.53
C LYS A 474 7.12 28.91 -2.55
N VAL A 475 6.23 29.39 -3.41
CA VAL A 475 6.57 30.40 -4.42
C VAL A 475 6.00 31.75 -3.99
N SER A 476 6.87 32.75 -3.78
CA SER A 476 6.47 34.12 -3.43
C SER A 476 5.49 34.17 -2.25
N GLY A 477 5.74 33.38 -1.21
CA GLY A 477 4.90 33.29 0.00
C GLY A 477 3.62 32.47 -0.14
N LYS A 478 3.31 31.96 -1.33
CA LYS A 478 2.16 31.07 -1.57
C LYS A 478 2.62 29.63 -1.61
N ARG A 479 1.83 28.73 -1.02
CA ARG A 479 2.07 27.27 -1.06
C ARG A 479 1.26 26.65 -2.18
N THR A 480 1.85 25.69 -2.88
CA THR A 480 1.18 24.82 -3.85
C THR A 480 1.71 23.40 -3.73
N GLY A 481 0.83 22.43 -3.95
CA GLY A 481 1.23 21.03 -4.07
C GLY A 481 1.72 20.72 -5.50
N PRO A 482 2.73 19.84 -5.67
CA PRO A 482 3.13 19.38 -6.99
C PRO A 482 1.97 18.90 -7.85
N SER A 483 1.02 18.16 -7.25
CA SER A 483 -0.13 17.56 -7.94
C SER A 483 -1.07 18.59 -8.58
N GLU A 484 -1.20 19.80 -8.05
CA GLU A 484 -2.00 20.85 -8.68
C GLU A 484 -1.42 21.23 -10.06
N ILE A 485 -0.10 21.39 -10.13
CA ILE A 485 0.60 21.74 -11.37
C ILE A 485 0.64 20.53 -12.31
N GLU A 486 0.89 19.32 -11.77
CA GLU A 486 0.89 18.08 -12.55
C GLU A 486 -0.46 17.82 -13.23
N THR A 487 -1.56 18.15 -12.55
CA THR A 487 -2.92 18.05 -13.12
C THR A 487 -3.10 19.01 -14.31
N LEU A 488 -2.59 20.23 -14.22
CA LEU A 488 -2.64 21.18 -15.34
C LEU A 488 -1.82 20.71 -16.54
N LEU A 489 -0.62 20.16 -16.28
CA LEU A 489 0.26 19.65 -17.33
C LEU A 489 -0.35 18.44 -18.06
N THR A 490 -0.85 17.47 -17.31
CA THR A 490 -1.52 16.29 -17.89
C THR A 490 -2.86 16.64 -18.54
N GLY A 491 -3.57 17.65 -18.00
CA GLY A 491 -4.83 18.17 -18.55
C GLY A 491 -4.70 18.80 -19.95
N THR A 492 -3.47 19.11 -20.41
CA THR A 492 -3.24 19.55 -21.80
C THR A 492 -3.51 18.45 -22.85
N GLY A 493 -3.57 17.18 -22.42
CA GLY A 493 -3.66 16.02 -23.33
C GLY A 493 -2.36 15.70 -24.08
N LYS A 494 -1.29 16.44 -23.85
CA LYS A 494 0.02 16.26 -24.51
C LYS A 494 1.07 15.59 -23.62
N VAL A 495 0.77 15.44 -22.33
CA VAL A 495 1.65 14.86 -21.31
C VAL A 495 0.95 13.67 -20.66
N SER A 496 1.62 12.52 -20.67
CA SER A 496 1.14 11.31 -20.02
C SER A 496 1.37 11.31 -18.51
N GLU A 497 2.54 11.82 -18.09
CA GLU A 497 2.95 11.91 -16.69
C GLU A 497 3.81 13.16 -16.46
N ALA A 498 3.72 13.71 -15.26
CA ALA A 498 4.55 14.82 -14.84
C ALA A 498 5.05 14.64 -13.41
N ALA A 499 6.27 15.09 -13.14
CA ALA A 499 6.83 15.27 -11.81
C ALA A 499 7.18 16.74 -11.61
N VAL A 500 6.53 17.38 -10.66
CA VAL A 500 6.79 18.80 -10.33
C VAL A 500 7.55 18.86 -9.02
N ILE A 501 8.63 19.64 -9.01
CA ILE A 501 9.49 19.82 -7.85
C ILE A 501 9.73 21.30 -7.57
N GLY A 502 9.89 21.63 -6.29
CA GLY A 502 10.40 22.91 -5.84
C GLY A 502 11.91 22.85 -5.66
N VAL A 503 12.61 23.84 -6.17
CA VAL A 503 14.05 24.02 -5.95
C VAL A 503 14.32 25.39 -5.34
N PRO A 504 15.36 25.58 -4.52
CA PRO A 504 15.65 26.88 -3.91
C PRO A 504 15.77 28.00 -4.92
N ASP A 505 15.21 29.17 -4.58
CA ASP A 505 15.28 30.40 -5.36
C ASP A 505 15.46 31.58 -4.41
N GLU A 506 16.47 32.40 -4.65
CA GLU A 506 16.83 33.52 -3.75
C GLU A 506 15.75 34.60 -3.64
N ILE A 507 14.94 34.76 -4.69
CA ILE A 507 13.92 35.81 -4.73
C ILE A 507 12.56 35.29 -4.35
N LYS A 508 12.18 34.10 -4.86
CA LYS A 508 10.84 33.53 -4.69
C LYS A 508 10.73 32.54 -3.54
N GLY A 509 11.86 32.23 -2.86
CA GLY A 509 11.97 31.14 -1.89
C GLY A 509 12.10 29.78 -2.56
N SER A 510 11.23 29.47 -3.52
CA SER A 510 11.35 28.30 -4.39
C SER A 510 10.96 28.65 -5.83
N ALA A 511 11.63 28.01 -6.77
CA ALA A 511 11.25 27.97 -8.18
C ALA A 511 10.67 26.60 -8.54
N ILE A 512 9.73 26.60 -9.47
CA ILE A 512 9.07 25.39 -9.96
C ILE A 512 9.88 24.80 -11.11
N VAL A 513 10.12 23.50 -11.07
CA VAL A 513 10.65 22.72 -12.19
C VAL A 513 9.67 21.62 -12.52
N CYS A 514 9.31 21.48 -13.79
CA CYS A 514 8.41 20.46 -14.29
C CYS A 514 9.19 19.46 -15.13
N VAL A 515 9.12 18.17 -14.80
CA VAL A 515 9.69 17.08 -15.61
C VAL A 515 8.52 16.29 -16.18
N CYS A 516 8.35 16.27 -17.49
CA CYS A 516 7.17 15.79 -18.18
C CYS A 516 7.51 14.66 -19.15
N VAL A 517 6.64 13.66 -19.23
CA VAL A 517 6.67 12.60 -20.24
C VAL A 517 5.62 12.92 -21.31
N PRO A 518 6.02 13.23 -22.55
CA PRO A 518 5.07 13.50 -23.63
C PRO A 518 4.21 12.27 -23.95
N MET A 519 2.99 12.50 -24.42
CA MET A 519 2.15 11.44 -24.99
C MET A 519 2.80 10.83 -26.24
N PRO A 520 2.58 9.54 -26.53
CA PRO A 520 3.03 8.92 -27.76
C PRO A 520 2.62 9.74 -29.00
N GLY A 521 3.58 10.02 -29.88
CA GLY A 521 3.36 10.83 -31.09
C GLY A 521 3.43 12.35 -30.91
N VAL A 522 3.60 12.84 -29.70
CA VAL A 522 3.83 14.27 -29.41
C VAL A 522 5.32 14.57 -29.49
N ALA A 523 5.71 15.60 -30.25
CA ALA A 523 7.11 16.01 -30.38
C ALA A 523 7.62 16.60 -29.04
N ALA A 524 8.77 16.09 -28.60
CA ALA A 524 9.43 16.57 -27.38
C ALA A 524 10.38 17.76 -27.72
N ASP A 525 9.82 18.93 -27.99
CA ASP A 525 10.54 20.11 -28.46
C ASP A 525 10.29 21.35 -27.58
N ALA A 526 10.95 22.46 -27.96
CA ALA A 526 10.83 23.73 -27.27
C ALA A 526 9.40 24.34 -27.35
N ALA A 527 8.64 24.02 -28.38
CA ALA A 527 7.26 24.50 -28.51
C ALA A 527 6.36 23.86 -27.45
N LEU A 528 6.49 22.54 -27.23
CA LEU A 528 5.79 21.84 -26.16
C LEU A 528 6.21 22.39 -24.78
N GLN A 529 7.51 22.65 -24.54
CA GLN A 529 7.96 23.22 -23.26
C GLN A 529 7.31 24.58 -22.98
N ALA A 530 7.23 25.44 -24.00
CA ALA A 530 6.62 26.77 -23.89
C ALA A 530 5.11 26.64 -23.61
N GLU A 531 4.42 25.76 -24.31
CA GLU A 531 3.00 25.51 -24.12
C GLU A 531 2.67 25.00 -22.70
N LEU A 532 3.44 24.02 -22.21
CA LEU A 532 3.28 23.48 -20.86
C LEU A 532 3.54 24.56 -19.79
N SER A 533 4.57 25.39 -19.97
CA SER A 533 4.83 26.53 -19.09
C SER A 533 3.67 27.51 -19.10
N GLN A 534 3.07 27.77 -20.25
CA GLN A 534 1.93 28.67 -20.38
C GLN A 534 0.66 28.07 -19.76
N ALA A 535 0.44 26.75 -19.85
CA ALA A 535 -0.67 26.06 -19.20
C ALA A 535 -0.63 26.26 -17.68
N VAL A 536 0.56 26.14 -17.06
CA VAL A 536 0.74 26.42 -15.62
C VAL A 536 0.41 27.89 -15.29
N VAL A 537 0.91 28.81 -16.10
CA VAL A 537 0.64 30.26 -15.90
C VAL A 537 -0.84 30.59 -16.04
N HIS A 538 -1.53 29.96 -17.00
CA HIS A 538 -2.95 30.16 -17.21
C HIS A 538 -3.77 29.61 -16.03
N GLY A 539 -3.43 28.40 -15.53
CA GLY A 539 -4.17 27.75 -14.45
C GLY A 539 -3.92 28.34 -13.06
N MET A 540 -2.68 28.79 -12.77
CA MET A 540 -2.27 29.19 -11.43
C MET A 540 -1.81 30.65 -11.32
N GLY A 541 -1.60 31.33 -12.45
CA GLY A 541 -1.08 32.69 -12.50
C GLY A 541 0.44 32.78 -12.72
N THR A 542 0.88 33.99 -13.07
CA THR A 542 2.28 34.26 -13.49
C THR A 542 3.33 33.97 -12.41
N SER A 543 2.96 34.06 -11.14
CA SER A 543 3.86 33.75 -10.01
C SER A 543 4.36 32.31 -10.05
N TYR A 544 3.55 31.40 -10.58
CA TYR A 544 3.85 29.96 -10.67
C TYR A 544 4.52 29.53 -11.97
N ARG A 545 4.93 30.49 -12.81
CA ARG A 545 5.66 30.17 -14.05
C ARG A 545 6.85 29.25 -13.74
N PRO A 546 6.92 28.05 -14.35
CA PRO A 546 8.06 27.16 -14.17
C PRO A 546 9.38 27.83 -14.59
N ARG A 547 10.42 27.63 -13.79
CA ARG A 547 11.79 28.01 -14.16
C ARG A 547 12.24 27.18 -15.36
N GLN A 548 11.86 25.92 -15.39
CA GLN A 548 12.23 24.98 -16.44
C GLN A 548 11.16 23.91 -16.62
N VAL A 549 10.95 23.50 -17.86
CA VAL A 549 10.19 22.31 -18.23
C VAL A 549 11.15 21.37 -18.95
N LEU A 550 11.37 20.20 -18.39
CA LEU A 550 12.20 19.13 -18.95
C LEU A 550 11.29 18.06 -19.56
N LEU A 551 11.62 17.59 -20.75
CA LEU A 551 10.91 16.50 -21.42
C LEU A 551 11.79 15.25 -21.38
N VAL A 552 11.26 14.15 -20.83
CA VAL A 552 11.95 12.87 -20.64
C VAL A 552 11.09 11.73 -21.19
N SER A 553 11.71 10.57 -21.43
CA SER A 553 10.99 9.38 -21.91
C SER A 553 10.24 8.66 -20.80
N ASP A 554 10.73 8.75 -19.54
CA ASP A 554 10.10 8.19 -18.35
C ASP A 554 10.55 8.95 -17.09
N LEU A 555 9.80 8.78 -15.98
CA LEU A 555 10.11 9.36 -14.68
C LEU A 555 10.66 8.28 -13.74
N PRO A 556 11.57 8.61 -12.79
CA PRO A 556 11.96 7.69 -11.74
C PRO A 556 10.76 7.22 -10.93
N LYS A 557 10.51 5.90 -10.87
CA LYS A 557 9.34 5.32 -10.24
C LYS A 557 9.70 4.19 -9.29
N THR A 558 8.89 4.03 -8.27
CA THR A 558 8.87 2.80 -7.49
C THR A 558 8.21 1.69 -8.30
N ARG A 559 8.37 0.43 -7.85
CA ARG A 559 7.73 -0.73 -8.48
C ARG A 559 6.19 -0.69 -8.47
N ASN A 560 5.60 0.13 -7.61
CA ASN A 560 4.16 0.46 -7.66
C ASN A 560 3.85 1.62 -8.61
N MET A 561 4.80 1.96 -9.47
CA MET A 561 4.67 3.07 -10.43
C MET A 561 4.49 4.44 -9.78
N LYS A 562 4.74 4.57 -8.47
CA LYS A 562 4.72 5.87 -7.78
C LYS A 562 5.96 6.67 -8.17
N ILE A 563 5.76 7.89 -8.65
CA ILE A 563 6.83 8.81 -9.03
C ILE A 563 7.67 9.18 -7.80
N MET A 564 8.99 9.04 -7.93
CA MET A 564 9.95 9.35 -6.86
C MET A 564 10.44 10.80 -6.98
N ARG A 565 9.57 11.78 -6.65
CA ARG A 565 9.91 13.23 -6.74
C ARG A 565 11.16 13.59 -5.96
N ARG A 566 11.43 12.91 -4.84
CA ARG A 566 12.67 13.05 -4.07
C ARG A 566 13.90 12.79 -4.94
N VAL A 567 13.87 11.73 -5.74
CA VAL A 567 14.97 11.37 -6.66
C VAL A 567 15.07 12.40 -7.76
N VAL A 568 13.96 12.81 -8.36
CA VAL A 568 13.93 13.87 -9.39
C VAL A 568 14.54 15.16 -8.85
N ARG A 569 14.18 15.57 -7.63
CA ARG A 569 14.71 16.79 -6.97
C ARG A 569 16.20 16.66 -6.69
N ALA A 570 16.65 15.55 -6.13
CA ALA A 570 18.06 15.32 -5.82
C ALA A 570 18.92 15.36 -7.11
N VAL A 571 18.49 14.65 -8.15
CA VAL A 571 19.18 14.63 -9.45
C VAL A 571 19.22 16.04 -10.05
N TYR A 572 18.11 16.78 -10.03
CA TYR A 572 18.06 18.14 -10.55
C TYR A 572 19.04 19.09 -9.83
N ARG A 573 19.20 18.91 -8.53
CA ARG A 573 20.12 19.73 -7.70
C ARG A 573 21.58 19.27 -7.75
N GLY A 574 21.87 18.11 -8.35
CA GLY A 574 23.20 17.50 -8.29
C GLY A 574 23.51 16.86 -6.92
N ASP A 575 22.49 16.67 -6.07
CA ASP A 575 22.62 15.99 -4.78
C ASP A 575 22.60 14.47 -4.97
N SER A 576 23.08 13.71 -3.96
CA SER A 576 22.92 12.26 -3.95
C SER A 576 21.44 11.90 -3.91
N PRO A 577 20.96 11.04 -4.81
CA PRO A 577 19.55 10.62 -4.81
C PRO A 577 19.15 9.74 -3.62
N GLY A 578 20.10 9.37 -2.73
CA GLY A 578 19.86 8.56 -1.55
C GLY A 578 19.44 7.13 -1.89
N ASP A 579 18.56 6.55 -1.06
CA ASP A 579 18.08 5.17 -1.26
C ASP A 579 17.28 5.03 -2.57
N LEU A 580 17.80 4.22 -3.49
CA LEU A 580 17.18 3.86 -4.78
C LEU A 580 16.63 2.43 -4.79
N SER A 581 16.61 1.76 -3.65
CA SER A 581 16.24 0.34 -3.52
C SER A 581 14.84 0.00 -4.05
N SER A 582 13.94 0.98 -4.07
CA SER A 582 12.59 0.84 -4.62
C SER A 582 12.46 1.30 -6.08
N LEU A 583 13.51 1.84 -6.69
CA LEU A 583 13.52 2.31 -8.08
C LEU A 583 13.48 1.14 -9.06
N VAL A 584 12.59 1.20 -10.07
CA VAL A 584 12.46 0.14 -11.10
C VAL A 584 13.12 0.47 -12.41
N ASN A 585 13.31 1.75 -12.71
CA ASN A 585 13.78 2.26 -13.99
C ASN A 585 14.98 3.20 -13.79
N PRO A 586 16.18 2.65 -13.45
CA PRO A 586 17.37 3.45 -13.23
C PRO A 586 17.80 4.26 -14.48
N GLU A 587 17.41 3.83 -15.68
CA GLU A 587 17.58 4.53 -16.94
C GLU A 587 16.90 5.90 -16.95
N ALA A 588 15.76 6.07 -16.29
CA ALA A 588 15.08 7.38 -16.17
C ALA A 588 15.92 8.37 -15.35
N VAL A 589 16.63 7.90 -14.35
CA VAL A 589 17.58 8.72 -13.57
C VAL A 589 18.76 9.14 -14.45
N ALA A 590 19.34 8.20 -15.20
CA ALA A 590 20.45 8.46 -16.10
C ALA A 590 20.06 9.46 -17.23
N GLU A 591 18.86 9.30 -17.80
CA GLU A 591 18.34 10.24 -18.80
C GLU A 591 18.20 11.66 -18.23
N LEU A 592 17.60 11.78 -17.04
CA LEU A 592 17.42 13.08 -16.38
C LEU A 592 18.77 13.75 -16.09
N GLN A 593 19.76 13.00 -15.60
CA GLN A 593 21.14 13.49 -15.42
C GLN A 593 21.76 13.98 -16.73
N GLY A 594 21.60 13.21 -17.81
CA GLY A 594 22.10 13.58 -19.13
C GLY A 594 21.45 14.83 -19.71
N LYS A 595 20.18 15.11 -19.39
CA LYS A 595 19.47 16.34 -19.80
C LYS A 595 19.91 17.58 -19.01
N LEU A 596 20.38 17.39 -17.79
CA LEU A 596 20.88 18.49 -16.94
C LEU A 596 22.35 18.83 -17.17
N ALA A 597 23.12 17.90 -17.72
CA ALA A 597 24.54 18.11 -18.06
C ALA A 597 24.75 18.86 -19.39
N ARG A 598 23.66 19.12 -20.13
CA ARG A 598 23.64 19.89 -21.40
C ARG A 598 23.17 21.33 -21.18
#